data_203637c41596af567a18fe966d06fe71
#
_entry.id   203637c41596af567a18fe966d06fe71
#
_cell.length_a   1.000
_cell.length_b   1.000
_cell.length_c   1.000
_cell.angle_alpha   90.00
_cell.angle_beta   90.00
_cell.angle_gamma   90.00
#
_symmetry.space_group_name_H-M   'P 1'
#
loop_
_entity.id
_entity.type
_entity.pdbx_description
1 polymer ?
#
loop_
_entity_poly.entity_id
_entity_poly.type
_entity_poly.pdbx_seq_one_letter_code
_entity_poly.pdbx_strand_id
1 'polypeptide(L)'
;MYEKIIIMIVCSISFLVLSACVSKKKLILPEPETVSVISLKKKISKNVKTITKREEISKLIEEIQKQSKSTTLESFNDQPTNDKDYIIIKFTHQNKENDSVAYLYTMKEKQYIEQPDAGIWEVNPDIANSIEEVFSS
;
A
#
# COMPACT_ATOMS: atom_id res chain seq x y z
N MET A 1 43.27 25.18 24.39
CA MET A 1 42.38 25.81 23.39
C MET A 1 41.94 24.85 22.29
N TYR A 2 42.83 24.06 21.77
CA TYR A 2 42.52 23.08 20.70
C TYR A 2 41.68 21.88 21.18
N GLU A 3 41.86 21.39 22.40
CA GLU A 3 41.12 20.28 22.96
C GLU A 3 39.61 20.56 23.09
N LYS A 4 39.25 21.78 23.48
CA LYS A 4 37.82 22.17 23.57
C LYS A 4 37.15 22.31 22.22
N ILE A 5 37.91 22.71 21.18
CA ILE A 5 37.39 22.82 19.83
C ILE A 5 37.17 21.42 19.21
N ILE A 6 38.07 20.49 19.47
CA ILE A 6 37.97 19.10 19.01
C ILE A 6 36.74 18.42 19.65
N ILE A 7 36.50 18.63 20.96
CA ILE A 7 35.34 18.07 21.64
C ILE A 7 34.05 18.65 21.09
N MET A 8 34.01 19.94 20.76
CA MET A 8 32.82 20.56 20.13
C MET A 8 32.55 20.02 18.72
N ILE A 9 33.56 19.78 17.95
CA ILE A 9 33.45 19.22 16.59
C ILE A 9 32.99 17.76 16.65
N VAL A 10 33.50 16.96 17.58
CA VAL A 10 33.05 15.57 17.76
C VAL A 10 31.62 15.48 18.23
N CYS A 11 31.17 16.36 19.13
CA CYS A 11 29.76 16.42 19.54
C CYS A 11 28.81 16.84 18.42
N SER A 12 29.22 17.79 17.56
CA SER A 12 28.38 18.21 16.43
C SER A 12 28.25 17.14 15.33
N ILE A 13 29.27 16.32 15.13
CA ILE A 13 29.23 15.21 14.19
C ILE A 13 28.36 14.07 14.71
N SER A 14 28.32 13.86 16.02
CA SER A 14 27.48 12.82 16.63
C SER A 14 25.96 13.10 16.51
N PHE A 15 25.55 14.35 16.37
CA PHE A 15 24.14 14.73 16.18
C PHE A 15 23.64 14.52 14.73
N LEU A 16 24.53 14.41 13.75
CA LEU A 16 24.16 14.25 12.35
C LEU A 16 23.88 12.79 11.95
N VAL A 17 24.20 11.82 12.78
CA VAL A 17 24.06 10.39 12.45
C VAL A 17 22.74 9.78 12.94
N LEU A 18 21.95 10.50 13.75
CA LEU A 18 20.71 9.99 14.34
C LEU A 18 19.44 10.23 13.51
N SER A 19 19.55 10.86 12.34
CA SER A 19 18.37 11.19 11.54
C SER A 19 18.15 10.26 10.33
N ALA A 20 18.78 9.11 10.23
CA ALA A 20 18.79 8.31 9.01
C ALA A 20 18.29 6.87 9.12
N CYS A 21 17.30 6.58 9.99
CA CYS A 21 16.65 5.27 10.00
C CYS A 21 15.15 5.35 10.21
N VAL A 22 14.46 6.10 9.37
CA VAL A 22 13.06 5.78 9.10
C VAL A 22 13.08 4.74 8.00
N SER A 23 13.03 3.47 8.37
CA SER A 23 12.86 2.38 7.40
C SER A 23 11.50 2.56 6.72
N LYS A 24 11.52 2.97 5.45
CA LYS A 24 10.32 3.07 4.62
C LYS A 24 9.76 1.66 4.46
N LYS A 25 8.58 1.40 5.01
CA LYS A 25 7.87 0.14 4.79
C LYS A 25 7.56 0.00 3.30
N LYS A 26 7.93 -1.13 2.72
CA LYS A 26 7.62 -1.44 1.32
C LYS A 26 6.26 -2.11 1.25
N LEU A 27 5.41 -1.66 0.32
CA LEU A 27 4.18 -2.35 -0.03
C LEU A 27 4.53 -3.71 -0.65
N ILE A 28 4.02 -4.79 -0.05
CA ILE A 28 4.27 -6.15 -0.51
C ILE A 28 2.98 -6.72 -1.09
N LEU A 29 2.85 -6.63 -2.40
CA LEU A 29 1.80 -7.32 -3.14
C LEU A 29 2.28 -8.71 -3.60
N PRO A 30 1.33 -9.64 -3.87
CA PRO A 30 1.70 -10.94 -4.42
C PRO A 30 2.41 -10.81 -5.77
N GLU A 31 3.29 -11.77 -6.06
CA GLU A 31 3.89 -11.90 -7.39
C GLU A 31 2.79 -12.20 -8.43
N PRO A 32 2.73 -11.45 -9.54
CA PRO A 32 1.64 -11.58 -10.51
C PRO A 32 1.42 -13.00 -11.02
N GLU A 33 2.49 -13.77 -11.19
CA GLU A 33 2.44 -15.15 -11.69
C GLU A 33 1.71 -16.11 -10.73
N THR A 34 1.65 -15.77 -9.44
CA THR A 34 1.00 -16.61 -8.42
C THR A 34 -0.50 -16.31 -8.28
N VAL A 35 -0.96 -15.20 -8.83
CA VAL A 35 -2.35 -14.77 -8.73
C VAL A 35 -3.17 -15.29 -9.90
N SER A 36 -4.26 -15.98 -9.61
CA SER A 36 -5.20 -16.48 -10.63
C SER A 36 -6.35 -15.51 -10.89
N VAL A 37 -6.81 -14.82 -9.85
CA VAL A 37 -7.95 -13.90 -9.92
C VAL A 37 -7.71 -12.72 -8.99
N ILE A 38 -8.03 -11.51 -9.46
CA ILE A 38 -8.22 -10.34 -8.59
C ILE A 38 -9.72 -10.08 -8.51
N SER A 39 -10.26 -10.05 -7.30
CA SER A 39 -11.64 -9.69 -7.03
C SER A 39 -11.72 -8.31 -6.42
N LEU A 40 -12.57 -7.46 -6.97
CA LEU A 40 -12.83 -6.11 -6.52
C LEU A 40 -14.25 -6.02 -5.97
N LYS A 41 -14.40 -5.55 -4.74
CA LYS A 41 -15.70 -5.40 -4.09
C LYS A 41 -15.77 -4.08 -3.33
N LYS A 42 -16.76 -3.25 -3.65
CA LYS A 42 -17.07 -2.07 -2.81
C LYS A 42 -17.73 -2.52 -1.51
N LYS A 43 -17.36 -1.90 -0.39
CA LYS A 43 -17.90 -2.21 0.94
C LYS A 43 -19.44 -2.25 0.97
N ILE A 44 -20.06 -1.26 0.35
CA ILE A 44 -21.52 -1.06 0.38
C ILE A 44 -22.24 -1.90 -0.68
N SER A 45 -21.53 -2.37 -1.71
CA SER A 45 -22.12 -3.09 -2.84
C SER A 45 -22.02 -4.60 -2.66
N LYS A 46 -23.06 -5.31 -3.10
CA LYS A 46 -23.03 -6.77 -3.23
C LYS A 46 -22.30 -7.22 -4.51
N ASN A 47 -22.09 -6.30 -5.45
CA ASN A 47 -21.45 -6.61 -6.72
C ASN A 47 -19.95 -6.82 -6.57
N VAL A 48 -19.48 -7.94 -7.09
CA VAL A 48 -18.06 -8.26 -7.18
C VAL A 48 -17.67 -8.24 -8.65
N LYS A 49 -16.58 -7.56 -8.97
CA LYS A 49 -15.93 -7.60 -10.28
C LYS A 49 -14.68 -8.44 -10.19
N THR A 50 -14.38 -9.20 -11.21
CA THR A 50 -13.21 -10.07 -11.25
C THR A 50 -12.33 -9.76 -12.46
N ILE A 51 -11.02 -9.81 -12.24
CA ILE A 51 -9.99 -9.72 -13.27
C ILE A 51 -9.30 -11.08 -13.35
N THR A 52 -9.39 -11.73 -14.50
CA THR A 52 -8.85 -13.09 -14.72
C THR A 52 -7.77 -13.14 -15.79
N LYS A 53 -7.67 -12.11 -16.62
CA LYS A 53 -6.65 -12.04 -17.65
C LYS A 53 -5.29 -11.74 -17.02
N ARG A 54 -4.32 -12.58 -17.32
CA ARG A 54 -2.97 -12.48 -16.76
C ARG A 54 -2.32 -11.11 -17.00
N GLU A 55 -2.48 -10.55 -18.17
CA GLU A 55 -1.91 -9.24 -18.52
C GLU A 55 -2.52 -8.12 -17.68
N GLU A 56 -3.83 -8.16 -17.46
CA GLU A 56 -4.53 -7.16 -16.62
C GLU A 56 -4.16 -7.32 -15.13
N ILE A 57 -4.00 -8.55 -14.65
CA ILE A 57 -3.53 -8.85 -13.29
C ILE A 57 -2.12 -8.29 -13.08
N SER A 58 -1.19 -8.62 -13.98
CA SER A 58 0.20 -8.14 -13.90
C SER A 58 0.27 -6.62 -13.93
N LYS A 59 -0.44 -6.02 -14.88
CA LYS A 59 -0.49 -4.56 -15.02
C LYS A 59 -0.99 -3.87 -13.74
N LEU A 60 -2.09 -4.34 -13.17
CA LEU A 60 -2.66 -3.73 -11.96
C LEU A 60 -1.71 -3.84 -10.76
N ILE A 61 -1.14 -5.01 -10.53
CA ILE A 61 -0.19 -5.23 -9.42
C ILE A 61 1.05 -4.33 -9.59
N GLU A 62 1.63 -4.29 -10.78
CA GLU A 62 2.80 -3.47 -11.06
C GLU A 62 2.53 -1.96 -10.93
N GLU A 63 1.38 -1.50 -11.41
CA GLU A 63 0.98 -0.09 -11.29
C GLU A 63 0.80 0.32 -9.82
N ILE A 64 0.14 -0.51 -9.01
CA ILE A 64 0.00 -0.24 -7.57
C ILE A 64 1.37 -0.17 -6.90
N GLN A 65 2.26 -1.12 -7.18
CA GLN A 65 3.61 -1.14 -6.60
C GLN A 65 4.45 0.08 -6.99
N LYS A 66 4.43 0.47 -8.25
CA LYS A 66 5.22 1.60 -8.77
C LYS A 66 4.72 2.96 -8.29
N GLN A 67 3.41 3.10 -8.07
CA GLN A 67 2.76 4.38 -7.79
C GLN A 67 2.34 4.53 -6.32
N SER A 68 2.84 3.68 -5.44
CA SER A 68 2.59 3.74 -4.01
C SER A 68 3.76 4.37 -3.27
N LYS A 69 3.46 5.26 -2.32
CA LYS A 69 4.43 5.91 -1.43
C LYS A 69 4.17 5.50 0.00
N SER A 70 5.23 5.14 0.72
CA SER A 70 5.13 4.84 2.15
C SER A 70 4.64 6.07 2.93
N THR A 71 3.84 5.82 3.96
CA THR A 71 3.37 6.82 4.91
C THR A 71 3.84 6.48 6.31
N THR A 72 3.63 7.39 7.26
CA THR A 72 3.83 7.14 8.69
C THR A 72 2.60 6.53 9.36
N LEU A 73 1.50 6.34 8.61
CA LEU A 73 0.27 5.75 9.11
C LEU A 73 0.47 4.26 9.35
N GLU A 74 -0.15 3.75 10.40
CA GLU A 74 -0.07 2.34 10.78
C GLU A 74 -1.43 1.66 10.64
N SER A 75 -1.41 0.42 10.20
CA SER A 75 -2.59 -0.45 10.13
C SER A 75 -2.62 -1.38 11.33
N PHE A 76 -3.68 -1.30 12.13
CA PHE A 76 -3.86 -2.10 13.35
C PHE A 76 -5.04 -3.04 13.30
N ASN A 77 -5.82 -3.01 12.23
CA ASN A 77 -7.07 -3.76 12.13
C ASN A 77 -7.12 -4.56 10.84
N ASP A 78 -7.93 -5.59 10.85
CA ASP A 78 -8.21 -6.41 9.66
C ASP A 78 -8.94 -5.63 8.54
N GLN A 79 -9.50 -4.47 8.87
CA GLN A 79 -10.24 -3.61 7.94
C GLN A 79 -10.05 -2.13 8.30
N PRO A 80 -10.13 -1.21 7.33
CA PRO A 80 -10.14 0.23 7.61
C PRO A 80 -11.35 0.60 8.47
N THR A 81 -11.10 1.02 9.71
CA THR A 81 -12.17 1.29 10.69
C THR A 81 -12.76 2.69 10.58
N ASN A 82 -11.96 3.65 10.09
CA ASN A 82 -12.33 5.07 10.06
C ASN A 82 -13.01 5.49 8.76
N ASP A 83 -13.04 4.63 7.75
CA ASP A 83 -13.64 4.91 6.47
C ASP A 83 -14.98 4.22 6.29
N LYS A 84 -15.97 5.02 5.89
CA LYS A 84 -17.31 4.54 5.60
C LYS A 84 -17.36 3.75 4.30
N ASP A 85 -16.48 4.05 3.35
CA ASP A 85 -16.45 3.42 2.03
C ASP A 85 -15.02 3.05 1.61
N TYR A 86 -14.84 1.83 1.14
CA TYR A 86 -13.58 1.32 0.61
C TYR A 86 -13.82 0.21 -0.42
N ILE A 87 -12.83 -0.02 -1.25
CA ILE A 87 -12.79 -1.15 -2.18
C ILE A 87 -11.90 -2.23 -1.59
N ILE A 88 -12.42 -3.44 -1.49
CA ILE A 88 -11.68 -4.63 -1.11
C ILE A 88 -11.03 -5.19 -2.38
N ILE A 89 -9.71 -5.29 -2.39
CA ILE A 89 -8.93 -5.92 -3.44
C ILE A 89 -8.44 -7.26 -2.92
N LYS A 90 -9.00 -8.35 -3.43
CA LYS A 90 -8.64 -9.70 -3.02
C LYS A 90 -7.86 -10.40 -4.12
N PHE A 91 -6.68 -10.89 -3.79
CA PHE A 91 -5.80 -11.66 -4.67
C PHE A 91 -5.93 -13.14 -4.34
N THR A 92 -6.52 -13.91 -5.23
CA THR A 92 -6.64 -15.36 -5.10
C THR A 92 -5.44 -16.05 -5.73
N HIS A 93 -4.74 -16.85 -4.95
CA HIS A 93 -3.54 -17.56 -5.37
C HIS A 93 -3.85 -18.94 -5.96
N GLN A 94 -3.06 -19.38 -6.94
CA GLN A 94 -3.25 -20.68 -7.60
C GLN A 94 -3.03 -21.87 -6.67
N ASN A 95 -2.05 -21.79 -5.76
CA ASN A 95 -1.56 -22.90 -4.96
C ASN A 95 -1.47 -22.62 -3.46
N LYS A 96 -2.17 -21.59 -2.97
CA LYS A 96 -2.20 -21.24 -1.55
C LYS A 96 -3.63 -21.29 -1.03
N GLU A 97 -3.78 -21.75 0.21
CA GLU A 97 -5.08 -21.81 0.88
C GLU A 97 -5.61 -20.42 1.27
N ASN A 98 -4.72 -19.42 1.44
CA ASN A 98 -5.09 -18.09 1.91
C ASN A 98 -4.94 -17.05 0.81
N ASP A 99 -6.00 -16.28 0.61
CA ASP A 99 -6.00 -15.12 -0.25
C ASP A 99 -5.26 -13.94 0.41
N SER A 100 -4.65 -13.08 -0.40
CA SER A 100 -4.12 -11.79 0.07
C SER A 100 -5.16 -10.70 -0.13
N VAL A 101 -5.23 -9.75 0.80
CA VAL A 101 -6.22 -8.67 0.77
C VAL A 101 -5.54 -7.32 0.95
N ALA A 102 -6.02 -6.33 0.20
CA ALA A 102 -5.71 -4.93 0.38
C ALA A 102 -7.01 -4.10 0.30
N TYR A 103 -6.99 -2.93 0.90
CA TYR A 103 -8.13 -2.01 0.92
C TYR A 103 -7.74 -0.68 0.29
N LEU A 104 -8.53 -0.21 -0.66
CA LEU A 104 -8.36 1.08 -1.31
C LEU A 104 -9.44 2.05 -0.83
N TYR A 105 -9.05 3.23 -0.37
CA TYR A 105 -9.98 4.24 0.14
C TYR A 105 -9.45 5.67 -0.03
N THR A 106 -10.35 6.63 0.12
CA THR A 106 -10.03 8.06 0.10
C THR A 106 -10.12 8.62 1.53
N MET A 107 -9.09 9.34 1.94
CA MET A 107 -9.06 10.06 3.20
C MET A 107 -8.47 11.45 2.96
N LYS A 108 -9.17 12.52 3.37
CA LYS A 108 -8.72 13.91 3.18
C LYS A 108 -8.26 14.20 1.73
N GLU A 109 -9.07 13.81 0.76
CA GLU A 109 -8.84 14.00 -0.68
C GLU A 109 -7.67 13.23 -1.29
N LYS A 110 -7.02 12.37 -0.52
CA LYS A 110 -5.94 11.49 -0.97
C LYS A 110 -6.38 10.04 -1.02
N GLN A 111 -5.78 9.28 -1.92
CA GLN A 111 -6.03 7.85 -2.09
C GLN A 111 -4.99 7.04 -1.32
N TYR A 112 -5.46 6.03 -0.61
CA TYR A 112 -4.61 5.13 0.17
C TYR A 112 -4.91 3.68 -0.12
N ILE A 113 -3.88 2.85 -0.07
CA ILE A 113 -3.99 1.41 0.00
C ILE A 113 -3.49 0.93 1.35
N GLU A 114 -4.25 0.07 2.00
CA GLU A 114 -3.94 -0.50 3.30
C GLU A 114 -3.83 -2.01 3.19
N GLN A 115 -2.75 -2.56 3.73
CA GLN A 115 -2.61 -3.99 3.99
C GLN A 115 -2.73 -4.22 5.49
N PRO A 116 -3.67 -5.07 5.94
CA PRO A 116 -3.84 -5.38 7.36
C PRO A 116 -2.53 -5.76 8.04
N ASP A 117 -2.27 -5.16 9.21
CA ASP A 117 -1.07 -5.38 10.03
C ASP A 117 0.28 -5.06 9.36
N ALA A 118 0.28 -4.59 8.12
CA ALA A 118 1.49 -4.26 7.38
C ALA A 118 1.73 -2.75 7.26
N GLY A 119 0.73 -2.00 6.84
CA GLY A 119 0.85 -0.55 6.73
C GLY A 119 -0.16 0.09 5.79
N ILE A 120 0.01 1.40 5.62
CA ILE A 120 -0.82 2.24 4.77
C ILE A 120 0.10 3.03 3.83
N TRP A 121 -0.21 3.00 2.54
CA TRP A 121 0.53 3.69 1.48
C TRP A 121 -0.37 4.66 0.74
N GLU A 122 0.15 5.83 0.41
CA GLU A 122 -0.52 6.75 -0.49
C GLU A 122 -0.33 6.28 -1.94
N VAL A 123 -1.41 6.17 -2.70
CA VAL A 123 -1.38 5.78 -4.10
C VAL A 123 -1.75 6.95 -5.01
N ASN A 124 -1.23 6.91 -6.24
CA ASN A 124 -1.62 7.89 -7.25
C ASN A 124 -3.12 7.77 -7.55
N PRO A 125 -3.85 8.91 -7.67
CA PRO A 125 -5.27 8.93 -8.02
C PRO A 125 -5.63 8.13 -9.28
N ASP A 126 -4.73 8.01 -10.25
CA ASP A 126 -4.95 7.24 -11.47
C ASP A 126 -5.21 5.76 -11.21
N ILE A 127 -4.59 5.20 -10.17
CA ILE A 127 -4.85 3.81 -9.74
C ILE A 127 -6.29 3.65 -9.25
N ALA A 128 -6.76 4.57 -8.41
CA ALA A 128 -8.13 4.56 -7.92
C ALA A 128 -9.13 4.71 -9.05
N ASN A 129 -8.86 5.59 -10.01
CA ASN A 129 -9.70 5.79 -11.19
C ASN A 129 -9.75 4.53 -12.06
N SER A 130 -8.61 3.89 -12.32
CA SER A 130 -8.57 2.64 -13.10
C SER A 130 -9.38 1.52 -12.44
N ILE A 131 -9.34 1.41 -11.12
CA ILE A 131 -10.13 0.42 -10.39
C ILE A 131 -11.62 0.78 -10.42
N GLU A 132 -11.98 2.05 -10.27
CA GLU A 132 -13.37 2.50 -10.37
C GLU A 132 -13.98 2.26 -11.76
N GLU A 133 -13.20 2.41 -12.84
CA GLU A 133 -13.63 2.12 -14.20
C GLU A 133 -14.07 0.66 -14.38
N VAL A 134 -13.44 -0.29 -13.68
CA VAL A 134 -13.84 -1.70 -13.71
C VAL A 134 -15.27 -1.89 -13.20
N PHE A 135 -15.73 -1.07 -12.26
CA PHE A 135 -17.12 -1.13 -11.78
C PHE A 135 -18.11 -0.48 -12.73
N SER A 136 -17.66 0.43 -13.59
CA SER A 136 -18.49 1.16 -14.54
C SER A 136 -18.69 0.43 -15.86
N SER A 137 -17.86 -0.55 -16.13
CA SER A 137 -17.95 -1.43 -17.33
C SER A 137 -18.86 -2.69 -17.05
#